data_72d98f5dd66b7a9aa21ffc6a359f7b23
#
_entry.id   72d98f5dd66b7a9aa21ffc6a359f7b23
#
_cell.length_a   1.000
_cell.length_b   1.000
_cell.length_c   1.000
_cell.angle_alpha   90.00
_cell.angle_beta   90.00
_cell.angle_gamma   90.00
#
_symmetry.space_group_name_H-M   'P 1'
#
loop_
_entity.id
_entity.type
_entity.pdbx_description
1 polymer ?
#
loop_
_entity_poly.entity_id
_entity_poly.type
_entity_poly.pdbx_seq_one_letter_code
_entity_poly.pdbx_strand_id
1 'polypeptide(L)'
;MEMFPLDFEEFLWAMGDETTYPLIRKCFESKTPLGAPLHRKIMNDFRQYLIVGGMPQSVLAYLNGKDFEASDVAKRRILRLYREDVAKFAEGYEDKVCAVFDNIPGQLSKKEKKYKLSSLGKQARFRSFESSFVWLNEAMVVNACFNATNPNVGLALSADNATQKCYMADSGLLVTHTFKDKNYTDNELYRAILFDKLNINEGMIVENAVAQMLRLHRERLYFYSRSDSQNRENHMEIDFLITEGKKIAPIEVKSGNYRSHASLDKFRRHFTSVIGDSYILYTKDVMVKDGIIHLPLYMAELL
;
A
#
# COMPACT_ATOMS: atom_id res chain seq x y z
N MET A 1 -20.20 -7.72 7.90
CA MET A 1 -19.87 -7.11 6.57
C MET A 1 -18.67 -6.23 6.80
N GLU A 2 -17.53 -6.49 6.17
CA GLU A 2 -16.37 -5.61 6.23
C GLU A 2 -16.61 -4.42 5.30
N MET A 3 -16.22 -3.22 5.73
CA MET A 3 -16.36 -2.00 4.94
C MET A 3 -14.97 -1.41 4.70
N PHE A 4 -14.54 -1.34 3.45
CA PHE A 4 -13.27 -0.77 3.04
C PHE A 4 -13.40 0.72 2.70
N PRO A 5 -12.31 1.49 2.73
CA PRO A 5 -12.28 2.80 2.07
C PRO A 5 -12.72 2.69 0.61
N LEU A 6 -13.32 3.74 0.04
CA LEU A 6 -13.63 3.79 -1.38
C LEU A 6 -12.39 3.43 -2.20
N ASP A 7 -12.57 2.59 -3.21
CA ASP A 7 -11.54 2.26 -4.18
C ASP A 7 -11.36 3.37 -5.23
N PHE A 8 -10.46 3.15 -6.19
CA PHE A 8 -10.21 4.17 -7.20
C PHE A 8 -11.35 4.31 -8.18
N GLU A 9 -12.08 3.23 -8.49
CA GLU A 9 -13.29 3.27 -9.33
C GLU A 9 -14.38 4.11 -8.66
N GLU A 10 -14.67 3.85 -7.38
CA GLU A 10 -15.65 4.59 -6.58
C GLU A 10 -15.26 6.07 -6.39
N PHE A 11 -13.96 6.35 -6.25
CA PHE A 11 -13.45 7.72 -6.23
C PHE A 11 -13.69 8.45 -7.55
N LEU A 12 -13.48 7.79 -8.70
CA LEU A 12 -13.81 8.36 -10.01
C LEU A 12 -15.31 8.63 -10.15
N TRP A 13 -16.18 7.73 -9.68
CA TRP A 13 -17.61 7.96 -9.65
C TRP A 13 -17.99 9.18 -8.80
N ALA A 14 -17.39 9.31 -7.63
CA ALA A 14 -17.59 10.48 -6.78
C ALA A 14 -17.12 11.78 -7.45
N MET A 15 -16.14 11.69 -8.36
CA MET A 15 -15.67 12.80 -9.20
C MET A 15 -16.55 13.06 -10.43
N GLY A 16 -17.59 12.24 -10.68
CA GLY A 16 -18.48 12.30 -11.84
C GLY A 16 -17.96 11.62 -13.09
N ASP A 17 -16.95 10.74 -12.97
CA ASP A 17 -16.37 9.99 -14.09
C ASP A 17 -16.66 8.48 -13.96
N GLU A 18 -17.75 8.04 -14.58
CA GLU A 18 -18.15 6.62 -14.63
C GLU A 18 -17.55 5.87 -15.85
N THR A 19 -16.88 6.58 -16.74
CA THR A 19 -16.48 6.07 -18.07
C THR A 19 -15.01 5.63 -18.12
N THR A 20 -14.16 6.22 -17.31
CA THR A 20 -12.71 5.98 -17.35
C THR A 20 -12.36 4.58 -16.85
N TYR A 21 -12.97 4.10 -15.76
CA TYR A 21 -12.58 2.82 -15.16
C TYR A 21 -12.90 1.59 -16.05
N PRO A 22 -14.03 1.50 -16.75
CA PRO A 22 -14.27 0.45 -17.75
C PRO A 22 -13.19 0.40 -18.84
N LEU A 23 -12.61 1.54 -19.25
CA LEU A 23 -11.50 1.57 -20.21
C LEU A 23 -10.20 1.05 -19.58
N ILE A 24 -9.94 1.38 -18.32
CA ILE A 24 -8.80 0.83 -17.56
C ILE A 24 -8.88 -0.69 -17.53
N ARG A 25 -10.04 -1.25 -17.16
CA ARG A 25 -10.31 -2.69 -17.09
C ARG A 25 -10.09 -3.37 -18.44
N LYS A 26 -10.62 -2.80 -19.52
CA LYS A 26 -10.42 -3.32 -20.89
C LYS A 26 -8.93 -3.36 -21.27
N CYS A 27 -8.16 -2.31 -20.97
CA CYS A 27 -6.73 -2.26 -21.27
C CYS A 27 -5.92 -3.25 -20.39
N PHE A 28 -6.32 -3.46 -19.14
CA PHE A 28 -5.75 -4.47 -18.26
C PHE A 28 -5.97 -5.89 -18.83
N GLU A 29 -7.20 -6.25 -19.19
CA GLU A 29 -7.54 -7.56 -19.74
C GLU A 29 -6.81 -7.86 -21.05
N SER A 30 -6.75 -6.86 -21.94
CA SER A 30 -6.06 -7.00 -23.24
C SER A 30 -4.55 -6.80 -23.18
N LYS A 31 -4.00 -6.38 -22.01
CA LYS A 31 -2.59 -6.02 -21.81
C LYS A 31 -2.10 -4.96 -22.83
N THR A 32 -2.99 -4.01 -23.19
CA THR A 32 -2.71 -2.96 -24.18
C THR A 32 -2.59 -1.60 -23.49
N PRO A 33 -1.70 -0.70 -23.97
CA PRO A 33 -1.55 0.64 -23.40
C PRO A 33 -2.80 1.51 -23.64
N LEU A 34 -3.10 2.39 -22.67
CA LEU A 34 -4.18 3.38 -22.78
C LEU A 34 -3.82 4.53 -23.74
N GLY A 35 -2.55 4.75 -23.98
CA GLY A 35 -2.01 5.90 -24.72
C GLY A 35 -1.69 7.10 -23.79
N ALA A 36 -0.66 7.84 -24.18
CA ALA A 36 -0.05 8.87 -23.33
C ALA A 36 -1.03 9.94 -22.79
N PRO A 37 -1.98 10.49 -23.57
CA PRO A 37 -2.91 11.51 -23.05
C PRO A 37 -3.84 10.96 -21.95
N LEU A 38 -4.46 9.80 -22.20
CA LEU A 38 -5.40 9.19 -21.25
C LEU A 38 -4.68 8.70 -19.99
N HIS A 39 -3.56 7.98 -20.17
CA HIS A 39 -2.71 7.56 -19.05
C HIS A 39 -2.32 8.75 -18.15
N ARG A 40 -1.91 9.90 -18.74
CA ARG A 40 -1.55 11.09 -17.96
C ARG A 40 -2.73 11.64 -17.16
N LYS A 41 -3.92 11.72 -17.77
CA LYS A 41 -5.14 12.13 -17.06
C LYS A 41 -5.39 11.22 -15.86
N ILE A 42 -5.45 9.91 -16.10
CA ILE A 42 -5.75 8.92 -15.04
C ILE A 42 -4.70 8.95 -13.93
N MET A 43 -3.41 9.07 -14.26
CA MET A 43 -2.35 9.21 -13.25
C MET A 43 -2.50 10.46 -12.40
N ASN A 44 -2.99 11.58 -12.96
CA ASN A 44 -3.27 12.78 -12.18
C ASN A 44 -4.47 12.58 -11.24
N ASP A 45 -5.53 11.92 -11.69
CA ASP A 45 -6.68 11.58 -10.87
C ASP A 45 -6.30 10.58 -9.77
N PHE A 46 -5.49 9.58 -10.10
CA PHE A 46 -4.95 8.61 -9.14
C PHE A 46 -4.07 9.28 -8.06
N ARG A 47 -3.21 10.23 -8.43
CA ARG A 47 -2.44 11.01 -7.44
C ARG A 47 -3.33 11.79 -6.49
N GLN A 48 -4.44 12.36 -6.98
CA GLN A 48 -5.43 13.00 -6.10
C GLN A 48 -6.03 11.97 -5.13
N TYR A 49 -6.41 10.79 -5.64
CA TYR A 49 -6.90 9.69 -4.80
C TYR A 49 -5.88 9.28 -3.72
N LEU A 50 -4.60 9.15 -4.05
CA LEU A 50 -3.55 8.82 -3.08
C LEU A 50 -3.50 9.81 -1.90
N ILE A 51 -3.80 11.07 -2.15
CA ILE A 51 -3.72 12.14 -1.15
C ILE A 51 -5.03 12.30 -0.38
N VAL A 52 -6.16 12.30 -1.07
CA VAL A 52 -7.48 12.40 -0.47
C VAL A 52 -7.81 11.14 0.32
N GLY A 53 -7.42 9.98 -0.21
CA GLY A 53 -7.80 8.66 0.29
C GLY A 53 -9.21 8.25 -0.14
N GLY A 54 -9.62 7.07 0.32
CA GLY A 54 -10.94 6.51 0.08
C GLY A 54 -11.92 6.69 1.25
N MET A 55 -11.55 7.40 2.32
CA MET A 55 -12.49 7.64 3.41
C MET A 55 -13.64 8.54 2.95
N PRO A 56 -14.93 8.08 3.02
CA PRO A 56 -16.06 8.83 2.46
C PRO A 56 -16.15 10.27 2.93
N GLN A 57 -15.90 10.53 4.21
CA GLN A 57 -15.90 11.88 4.78
C GLN A 57 -14.80 12.77 4.18
N SER A 58 -13.63 12.20 3.90
CA SER A 58 -12.50 12.88 3.27
C SER A 58 -12.82 13.22 1.81
N VAL A 59 -13.38 12.26 1.07
CA VAL A 59 -13.78 12.44 -0.33
C VAL A 59 -14.86 13.51 -0.45
N LEU A 60 -15.92 13.46 0.37
CA LEU A 60 -16.97 14.49 0.39
C LEU A 60 -16.42 15.89 0.69
N ALA A 61 -15.52 15.99 1.68
CA ALA A 61 -14.89 17.27 2.01
C ALA A 61 -14.06 17.81 0.84
N TYR A 62 -13.32 16.94 0.15
CA TYR A 62 -12.53 17.31 -1.01
C TYR A 62 -13.39 17.77 -2.19
N LEU A 63 -14.52 17.12 -2.46
CA LEU A 63 -15.39 17.44 -3.61
C LEU A 63 -15.95 18.86 -3.53
N ASN A 64 -16.15 19.40 -2.34
CA ASN A 64 -16.57 20.78 -2.13
C ASN A 64 -15.42 21.76 -2.47
N GLY A 65 -15.26 22.09 -3.75
CA GLY A 65 -14.27 23.05 -4.24
C GLY A 65 -12.88 22.49 -4.52
N LYS A 66 -12.69 21.16 -4.50
CA LYS A 66 -11.38 20.49 -4.65
C LYS A 66 -10.38 20.93 -3.57
N ASP A 67 -10.87 20.98 -2.33
CA ASP A 67 -10.15 21.50 -1.17
C ASP A 67 -9.46 20.39 -0.39
N PHE A 68 -8.13 20.28 -0.54
CA PHE A 68 -7.30 19.31 0.20
C PHE A 68 -7.20 19.63 1.70
N GLU A 69 -7.31 20.90 2.08
CA GLU A 69 -7.28 21.31 3.50
C GLU A 69 -8.55 20.82 4.21
N ALA A 70 -9.72 20.98 3.59
CA ALA A 70 -10.97 20.43 4.11
C ALA A 70 -10.91 18.91 4.26
N SER A 71 -10.34 18.21 3.27
CA SER A 71 -10.07 16.78 3.32
C SER A 71 -9.12 16.43 4.49
N ASP A 72 -8.04 17.21 4.71
CA ASP A 72 -7.09 16.98 5.81
C ASP A 72 -7.78 17.09 7.18
N VAL A 73 -8.64 18.09 7.36
CA VAL A 73 -9.43 18.25 8.60
C VAL A 73 -10.29 17.02 8.86
N ALA A 74 -10.95 16.48 7.83
CA ALA A 74 -11.76 15.26 7.95
C ALA A 74 -10.88 14.05 8.35
N LYS A 75 -9.73 13.85 7.70
CA LYS A 75 -8.79 12.76 8.00
C LYS A 75 -8.20 12.86 9.41
N ARG A 76 -7.87 14.05 9.88
CA ARG A 76 -7.41 14.27 11.27
C ARG A 76 -8.47 13.89 12.31
N ARG A 77 -9.74 14.15 12.03
CA ARG A 77 -10.84 13.70 12.89
C ARG A 77 -10.93 12.17 12.94
N ILE A 78 -10.79 11.49 11.80
CA ILE A 78 -10.78 10.02 11.72
C ILE A 78 -9.59 9.45 12.52
N LEU A 79 -8.38 9.99 12.33
CA LEU A 79 -7.20 9.55 13.09
C LEU A 79 -7.35 9.76 14.61
N ARG A 80 -8.08 10.81 15.03
CA ARG A 80 -8.42 11.04 16.45
C ARG A 80 -9.40 9.99 16.95
N LEU A 81 -10.46 9.68 16.18
CA LEU A 81 -11.43 8.65 16.53
C LEU A 81 -10.75 7.28 16.70
N TYR A 82 -9.81 6.91 15.84
CA TYR A 82 -9.04 5.67 16.01
C TYR A 82 -8.30 5.63 17.36
N ARG A 83 -7.74 6.74 17.84
CA ARG A 83 -7.11 6.80 19.16
C ARG A 83 -8.12 6.69 20.31
N GLU A 84 -9.29 7.29 20.16
CA GLU A 84 -10.38 7.17 21.12
C GLU A 84 -10.89 5.71 21.21
N ASP A 85 -10.96 5.02 20.07
CA ASP A 85 -11.30 3.61 20.01
C ASP A 85 -10.22 2.71 20.65
N VAL A 86 -8.93 3.03 20.45
CA VAL A 86 -7.83 2.35 21.15
C VAL A 86 -8.02 2.46 22.67
N ALA A 87 -8.28 3.67 23.17
CA ALA A 87 -8.50 3.90 24.61
C ALA A 87 -9.71 3.15 25.17
N LYS A 88 -10.70 2.84 24.32
CA LYS A 88 -11.94 2.17 24.70
C LYS A 88 -11.87 0.65 24.65
N PHE A 89 -11.15 0.11 23.66
CA PHE A 89 -11.25 -1.31 23.29
C PHE A 89 -9.93 -2.07 23.39
N ALA A 90 -8.80 -1.41 23.63
CA ALA A 90 -7.48 -2.05 23.79
C ALA A 90 -7.05 -2.07 25.27
N GLU A 91 -7.97 -2.35 26.21
CA GLU A 91 -7.75 -2.28 27.65
C GLU A 91 -6.52 -3.06 28.12
N GLY A 92 -5.57 -2.36 28.74
CA GLY A 92 -4.33 -2.90 29.31
C GLY A 92 -3.15 -2.98 28.34
N TYR A 93 -3.32 -2.56 27.05
CA TYR A 93 -2.21 -2.46 26.08
C TYR A 93 -2.35 -1.26 25.12
N GLU A 94 -3.14 -0.26 25.50
CA GLU A 94 -3.43 0.95 24.72
C GLU A 94 -2.16 1.66 24.27
N ASP A 95 -1.21 1.85 25.19
CA ASP A 95 0.08 2.50 24.91
C ASP A 95 0.87 1.79 23.82
N LYS A 96 0.79 0.44 23.80
CA LYS A 96 1.49 -0.35 22.78
C LYS A 96 0.81 -0.24 21.42
N VAL A 97 -0.54 -0.24 21.37
CA VAL A 97 -1.30 -0.02 20.13
C VAL A 97 -0.97 1.36 19.57
N CYS A 98 -1.05 2.40 20.41
CA CYS A 98 -0.69 3.76 20.01
C CYS A 98 0.77 3.85 19.54
N ALA A 99 1.70 3.21 20.23
CA ALA A 99 3.11 3.22 19.85
C ALA A 99 3.35 2.56 18.49
N VAL A 100 2.70 1.42 18.21
CA VAL A 100 2.74 0.76 16.89
C VAL A 100 2.16 1.68 15.83
N PHE A 101 0.95 2.18 16.06
CA PHE A 101 0.23 3.06 15.12
C PHE A 101 1.03 4.30 14.77
N ASP A 102 1.56 5.02 15.76
CA ASP A 102 2.33 6.25 15.57
C ASP A 102 3.64 6.04 14.81
N ASN A 103 4.18 4.85 14.85
CA ASN A 103 5.45 4.53 14.21
C ASN A 103 5.28 4.08 12.74
N ILE A 104 4.06 3.82 12.26
CA ILE A 104 3.80 3.32 10.90
C ILE A 104 4.43 4.21 9.82
N PRO A 105 4.21 5.53 9.78
CA PRO A 105 4.82 6.36 8.74
C PRO A 105 6.35 6.27 8.75
N GLY A 106 6.95 6.28 9.94
CA GLY A 106 8.40 6.15 10.12
C GLY A 106 8.95 4.78 9.70
N GLN A 107 8.16 3.70 9.80
CA GLN A 107 8.56 2.38 9.29
C GLN A 107 8.48 2.32 7.77
N LEU A 108 7.37 2.77 7.19
CA LEU A 108 7.13 2.75 5.75
C LEU A 108 8.06 3.70 4.98
N SER A 109 8.59 4.74 5.62
CA SER A 109 9.57 5.65 5.00
C SER A 109 10.95 5.03 4.81
N LYS A 110 11.27 3.91 5.49
CA LYS A 110 12.54 3.23 5.36
C LYS A 110 12.62 2.43 4.04
N LYS A 111 13.85 2.17 3.59
CA LYS A 111 14.08 1.30 2.41
C LYS A 111 13.55 -0.11 2.66
N GLU A 112 13.78 -0.66 3.85
CA GLU A 112 13.24 -1.94 4.28
C GLU A 112 12.00 -1.69 5.14
N LYS A 113 10.82 -2.04 4.62
CA LYS A 113 9.52 -1.72 5.22
C LYS A 113 9.01 -2.77 6.22
N LYS A 114 9.76 -3.85 6.45
CA LYS A 114 9.47 -4.78 7.56
C LYS A 114 9.44 -4.01 8.88
N TYR A 115 8.40 -4.22 9.67
CA TYR A 115 8.23 -3.50 10.92
C TYR A 115 9.32 -3.86 11.92
N LYS A 116 10.19 -2.91 12.25
CA LYS A 116 11.30 -3.09 13.18
C LYS A 116 10.89 -2.66 14.57
N LEU A 117 10.60 -3.62 15.44
CA LEU A 117 10.19 -3.38 16.84
C LEU A 117 11.24 -2.65 17.66
N SER A 118 12.52 -2.72 17.29
CA SER A 118 13.58 -1.96 17.94
C SER A 118 13.38 -0.44 17.89
N SER A 119 12.52 0.06 16.99
CA SER A 119 12.11 1.47 16.98
C SER A 119 11.16 1.86 18.12
N LEU A 120 10.50 0.88 18.74
CA LEU A 120 9.61 1.08 19.89
C LEU A 120 10.36 0.92 21.23
N GLY A 121 11.59 0.40 21.20
CA GLY A 121 12.44 0.23 22.38
C GLY A 121 13.48 -0.88 22.17
N LYS A 122 14.65 -0.75 22.83
CA LYS A 122 15.76 -1.70 22.67
C LYS A 122 15.41 -3.15 23.04
N GLN A 123 14.42 -3.35 23.90
CA GLN A 123 13.97 -4.67 24.37
C GLN A 123 12.62 -5.09 23.77
N ALA A 124 12.04 -4.31 22.85
CA ALA A 124 10.75 -4.62 22.23
C ALA A 124 10.86 -5.92 21.42
N ARG A 125 9.99 -6.88 21.75
CA ARG A 125 9.89 -8.18 21.07
C ARG A 125 8.48 -8.37 20.52
N PHE A 126 8.33 -9.11 19.43
CA PHE A 126 7.03 -9.33 18.77
C PHE A 126 5.96 -9.83 19.76
N ARG A 127 6.27 -10.83 20.57
CA ARG A 127 5.34 -11.38 21.58
C ARG A 127 4.71 -10.31 22.50
N SER A 128 5.43 -9.20 22.75
CA SER A 128 4.95 -8.13 23.63
C SER A 128 4.02 -7.14 22.92
N PHE A 129 3.99 -7.14 21.58
CA PHE A 129 3.20 -6.25 20.73
C PHE A 129 2.22 -7.00 19.83
N GLU A 130 2.19 -8.32 19.86
CA GLU A 130 1.37 -9.18 19.00
C GLU A 130 -0.11 -8.77 19.06
N SER A 131 -0.67 -8.65 20.27
CA SER A 131 -2.05 -8.19 20.44
C SER A 131 -2.32 -6.82 19.86
N SER A 132 -1.31 -5.92 19.86
CA SER A 132 -1.44 -4.59 19.28
C SER A 132 -1.53 -4.63 17.75
N PHE A 133 -0.74 -5.48 17.08
CA PHE A 133 -0.84 -5.68 15.64
C PHE A 133 -2.16 -6.36 15.25
N VAL A 134 -2.59 -7.37 16.02
CA VAL A 134 -3.86 -8.06 15.79
C VAL A 134 -5.01 -7.06 15.92
N TRP A 135 -5.05 -6.28 17.00
CA TRP A 135 -6.08 -5.27 17.22
C TRP A 135 -6.16 -4.26 16.06
N LEU A 136 -5.02 -3.67 15.65
CA LEU A 136 -4.99 -2.70 14.56
C LEU A 136 -5.48 -3.28 13.23
N ASN A 137 -5.17 -4.55 12.96
CA ASN A 137 -5.61 -5.23 11.74
C ASN A 137 -7.10 -5.60 11.80
N GLU A 138 -7.60 -6.11 12.93
CA GLU A 138 -9.01 -6.45 13.12
C GLU A 138 -9.91 -5.21 13.15
N ALA A 139 -9.43 -4.10 13.72
CA ALA A 139 -10.10 -2.81 13.67
C ALA A 139 -10.06 -2.16 12.29
N MET A 140 -9.46 -2.80 11.28
CA MET A 140 -9.30 -2.29 9.91
C MET A 140 -8.60 -0.92 9.83
N VAL A 141 -7.76 -0.61 10.81
CA VAL A 141 -6.93 0.60 10.83
C VAL A 141 -5.68 0.42 9.98
N VAL A 142 -5.21 -0.83 9.88
CA VAL A 142 -4.04 -1.22 9.08
C VAL A 142 -4.31 -2.46 8.24
N ASN A 143 -3.51 -2.63 7.21
CA ASN A 143 -3.39 -3.83 6.40
C ASN A 143 -2.05 -4.51 6.72
N ALA A 144 -2.10 -5.58 7.51
CA ALA A 144 -0.92 -6.39 7.79
C ALA A 144 -0.52 -7.22 6.57
N CYS A 145 0.77 -7.21 6.23
CA CYS A 145 1.35 -7.99 5.13
C CYS A 145 2.45 -8.90 5.69
N PHE A 146 2.31 -10.22 5.54
CA PHE A 146 3.12 -11.22 6.21
C PHE A 146 4.20 -11.80 5.29
N ASN A 147 5.36 -12.14 5.85
CA ASN A 147 6.43 -12.77 5.08
C ASN A 147 6.09 -14.25 4.78
N ALA A 148 5.92 -14.61 3.51
CA ALA A 148 5.80 -16.00 3.09
C ALA A 148 7.21 -16.61 2.93
N THR A 149 7.65 -17.40 3.90
CA THR A 149 9.03 -17.96 3.96
C THR A 149 9.30 -19.02 2.89
N ASN A 150 8.26 -19.71 2.44
CA ASN A 150 8.32 -20.70 1.36
C ASN A 150 7.17 -20.42 0.36
N PRO A 151 7.41 -19.57 -0.65
CA PRO A 151 6.38 -19.17 -1.60
C PRO A 151 5.82 -20.37 -2.36
N ASN A 152 4.54 -20.65 -2.13
CA ASN A 152 3.75 -21.68 -2.80
C ASN A 152 2.28 -21.21 -2.83
N VAL A 153 1.42 -21.88 -3.56
CA VAL A 153 -0.02 -21.53 -3.68
C VAL A 153 -0.71 -21.38 -2.32
N GLY A 154 -0.31 -22.17 -1.33
CA GLY A 154 -0.75 -22.01 0.06
C GLY A 154 0.11 -21.00 0.84
N LEU A 155 0.18 -19.73 0.45
CA LEU A 155 1.01 -18.71 1.10
C LEU A 155 0.81 -18.64 2.62
N ALA A 156 -0.41 -18.86 3.11
CA ALA A 156 -0.73 -18.88 4.53
C ALA A 156 0.02 -19.98 5.31
N LEU A 157 0.34 -21.11 4.67
CA LEU A 157 1.02 -22.22 5.33
C LEU A 157 2.48 -21.91 5.70
N SER A 158 3.08 -20.94 5.01
CA SER A 158 4.46 -20.53 5.23
C SER A 158 4.58 -19.10 5.76
N ALA A 159 3.47 -18.51 6.24
CA ALA A 159 3.46 -17.15 6.75
C ALA A 159 4.19 -17.05 8.09
N ASP A 160 5.18 -16.17 8.16
CA ASP A 160 5.82 -15.75 9.41
C ASP A 160 5.09 -14.51 9.94
N ASN A 161 4.24 -14.71 10.95
CA ASN A 161 3.47 -13.64 11.57
C ASN A 161 4.36 -12.63 12.34
N ALA A 162 5.56 -13.02 12.74
CA ALA A 162 6.48 -12.14 13.45
C ALA A 162 7.22 -11.18 12.51
N THR A 163 7.31 -11.52 11.23
CA THR A 163 7.93 -10.69 10.19
C THR A 163 6.83 -10.14 9.27
N GLN A 164 6.43 -8.90 9.52
CA GLN A 164 5.33 -8.28 8.78
C GLN A 164 5.68 -6.84 8.37
N LYS A 165 5.03 -6.37 7.30
CA LYS A 165 4.89 -4.96 6.96
C LYS A 165 3.52 -4.51 7.47
N CYS A 166 3.42 -3.26 7.92
CA CYS A 166 2.18 -2.71 8.47
C CYS A 166 1.81 -1.46 7.68
N TYR A 167 0.87 -1.59 6.77
CA TYR A 167 0.37 -0.50 5.94
C TYR A 167 -0.86 0.14 6.57
N MET A 168 -1.05 1.45 6.40
CA MET A 168 -2.32 2.09 6.77
C MET A 168 -3.45 1.57 5.85
N ALA A 169 -4.63 1.39 6.40
CA ALA A 169 -5.79 0.94 5.61
C ALA A 169 -6.20 1.92 4.51
N ASP A 170 -5.82 3.19 4.65
CA ASP A 170 -6.11 4.25 3.70
C ASP A 170 -4.86 5.11 3.42
N SER A 171 -4.57 5.37 2.15
CA SER A 171 -3.41 6.15 1.70
C SER A 171 -3.50 7.62 2.11
N GLY A 172 -4.69 8.22 2.06
CA GLY A 172 -4.91 9.60 2.50
C GLY A 172 -4.70 9.77 3.99
N LEU A 173 -5.12 8.78 4.80
CA LEU A 173 -4.84 8.76 6.24
C LEU A 173 -3.33 8.63 6.51
N LEU A 174 -2.59 7.82 5.74
CA LEU A 174 -1.14 7.74 5.87
C LEU A 174 -0.47 9.09 5.61
N VAL A 175 -0.89 9.79 4.54
CA VAL A 175 -0.36 11.12 4.21
C VAL A 175 -0.60 12.09 5.36
N THR A 176 -1.84 12.20 5.87
CA THR A 176 -2.16 13.07 7.00
C THR A 176 -1.41 12.68 8.28
N HIS A 177 -1.26 11.37 8.54
CA HIS A 177 -0.53 10.87 9.71
C HIS A 177 0.97 11.20 9.65
N THR A 178 1.54 11.28 8.45
CA THR A 178 2.93 11.70 8.25
C THR A 178 3.17 13.15 8.70
N PHE A 179 2.15 14.00 8.60
CA PHE A 179 2.20 15.41 9.00
C PHE A 179 1.50 15.70 10.35
N LYS A 180 1.47 14.72 11.25
CA LYS A 180 0.79 14.85 12.55
C LYS A 180 1.30 16.01 13.42
N ASP A 181 2.56 16.40 13.24
CA ASP A 181 3.19 17.50 13.99
C ASP A 181 2.69 18.89 13.56
N LYS A 182 1.94 18.97 12.47
CA LYS A 182 1.27 20.19 12.02
C LYS A 182 -0.17 20.22 12.51
N ASN A 183 -0.70 21.40 12.83
CA ASN A 183 -2.10 21.56 13.21
C ASN A 183 -3.04 21.25 12.05
N TYR A 184 -2.62 21.58 10.83
CA TYR A 184 -3.29 21.25 9.57
C TYR A 184 -2.26 21.21 8.43
N THR A 185 -2.66 20.64 7.32
CA THR A 185 -1.86 20.60 6.09
C THR A 185 -2.61 21.37 5.01
N ASP A 186 -2.03 22.48 4.57
CA ASP A 186 -2.64 23.39 3.62
C ASP A 186 -2.64 22.85 2.17
N ASN A 187 -3.44 23.49 1.32
CA ASN A 187 -3.57 23.14 -0.09
C ASN A 187 -2.24 23.26 -0.86
N GLU A 188 -1.36 24.18 -0.48
CA GLU A 188 -0.08 24.38 -1.14
C GLU A 188 0.85 23.19 -0.91
N LEU A 189 0.91 22.70 0.34
CA LEU A 189 1.70 21.51 0.69
C LEU A 189 1.17 20.28 -0.05
N TYR A 190 -0.14 20.06 -0.09
CA TYR A 190 -0.73 18.94 -0.82
C TYR A 190 -0.46 19.01 -2.31
N ARG A 191 -0.57 20.19 -2.93
CA ARG A 191 -0.18 20.39 -4.34
C ARG A 191 1.30 20.13 -4.57
N ALA A 192 2.17 20.50 -3.63
CA ALA A 192 3.60 20.21 -3.73
C ALA A 192 3.90 18.70 -3.66
N ILE A 193 3.12 17.92 -2.89
CA ILE A 193 3.18 16.46 -2.88
C ILE A 193 2.72 15.89 -4.24
N LEU A 194 1.59 16.39 -4.79
CA LEU A 194 1.06 15.95 -6.08
C LEU A 194 2.05 16.11 -7.24
N PHE A 195 2.87 17.14 -7.20
CA PHE A 195 3.80 17.51 -8.27
C PHE A 195 5.26 17.15 -7.98
N ASP A 196 5.51 16.20 -7.06
CA ASP A 196 6.86 15.73 -6.68
C ASP A 196 7.84 16.85 -6.26
N LYS A 197 7.31 17.98 -5.77
CA LYS A 197 8.12 19.12 -5.34
C LYS A 197 8.64 18.99 -3.91
N LEU A 198 8.16 18.02 -3.16
CA LEU A 198 8.66 17.67 -1.85
C LEU A 198 9.32 16.30 -1.94
N ASN A 199 10.52 16.17 -1.37
CA ASN A 199 11.21 14.88 -1.21
C ASN A 199 10.49 13.99 -0.16
N ILE A 200 9.19 13.85 -0.29
CA ILE A 200 8.43 12.87 0.48
C ILE A 200 8.68 11.52 -0.17
N ASN A 201 8.87 10.51 0.66
CA ASN A 201 9.09 9.15 0.18
C ASN A 201 7.86 8.65 -0.59
N GLU A 202 7.79 8.99 -1.89
CA GLU A 202 6.71 8.60 -2.80
C GLU A 202 6.51 7.08 -2.77
N GLY A 203 7.59 6.31 -2.67
CA GLY A 203 7.56 4.86 -2.54
C GLY A 203 6.76 4.37 -1.33
N MET A 204 6.71 5.14 -0.23
CA MET A 204 5.89 4.82 0.94
C MET A 204 4.40 4.91 0.60
N ILE A 205 3.97 6.00 -0.02
CA ILE A 205 2.55 6.27 -0.32
C ILE A 205 2.07 5.28 -1.38
N VAL A 206 2.86 5.07 -2.42
CA VAL A 206 2.52 4.20 -3.55
C VAL A 206 2.41 2.74 -3.12
N GLU A 207 3.36 2.23 -2.34
CA GLU A 207 3.31 0.84 -1.86
C GLU A 207 2.16 0.63 -0.87
N ASN A 208 1.85 1.64 -0.03
CA ASN A 208 0.68 1.61 0.84
C ASN A 208 -0.63 1.55 0.04
N ALA A 209 -0.74 2.34 -1.02
CA ALA A 209 -1.93 2.33 -1.88
C ALA A 209 -2.10 0.98 -2.60
N VAL A 210 -1.01 0.38 -3.06
CA VAL A 210 -1.04 -0.97 -3.63
C VAL A 210 -1.50 -1.99 -2.59
N ALA A 211 -1.02 -1.90 -1.33
CA ALA A 211 -1.50 -2.76 -0.25
C ALA A 211 -3.01 -2.57 0.01
N GLN A 212 -3.49 -1.32 0.03
CA GLN A 212 -4.91 -0.98 0.16
C GLN A 212 -5.74 -1.62 -0.96
N MET A 213 -5.35 -1.44 -2.22
CA MET A 213 -6.05 -1.98 -3.39
C MET A 213 -6.04 -3.51 -3.41
N LEU A 214 -4.91 -4.17 -3.14
CA LEU A 214 -4.83 -5.62 -3.08
C LEU A 214 -5.67 -6.22 -1.94
N ARG A 215 -5.87 -5.49 -0.83
CA ARG A 215 -6.67 -5.94 0.33
C ARG A 215 -8.17 -6.03 0.03
N LEU A 216 -8.68 -5.29 -0.95
CA LEU A 216 -10.10 -5.32 -1.34
C LEU A 216 -10.59 -6.72 -1.72
N HIS A 217 -9.73 -7.53 -2.33
CA HIS A 217 -10.07 -8.85 -2.85
C HIS A 217 -9.37 -10.00 -2.10
N ARG A 218 -8.68 -9.70 -0.99
CA ARG A 218 -7.86 -10.68 -0.24
C ARG A 218 -7.98 -10.47 1.26
N GLU A 219 -8.21 -11.55 1.99
CA GLU A 219 -8.24 -11.51 3.45
C GLU A 219 -6.87 -11.19 4.05
N ARG A 220 -5.78 -11.60 3.38
CA ARG A 220 -4.41 -11.40 3.85
C ARG A 220 -3.49 -10.99 2.71
N LEU A 221 -2.52 -10.15 3.03
CA LEU A 221 -1.45 -9.77 2.13
C LEU A 221 -0.16 -10.52 2.49
N TYR A 222 0.61 -10.83 1.47
CA TYR A 222 1.89 -11.53 1.63
C TYR A 222 2.99 -10.80 0.85
N PHE A 223 4.21 -10.84 1.39
CA PHE A 223 5.43 -10.45 0.72
C PHE A 223 6.45 -11.58 0.85
N TYR A 224 7.57 -11.46 0.15
CA TYR A 224 8.69 -12.37 0.35
C TYR A 224 9.95 -11.59 0.67
N SER A 225 10.65 -12.03 1.70
CA SER A 225 11.96 -11.48 2.01
C SER A 225 12.86 -12.58 2.54
N ARG A 226 13.99 -12.74 1.88
CA ARG A 226 15.09 -13.59 2.33
C ARG A 226 16.36 -12.76 2.45
N SER A 227 16.97 -12.79 3.62
CA SER A 227 18.27 -12.17 3.88
C SER A 227 19.28 -13.28 4.17
N ASP A 228 20.36 -13.29 3.43
CA ASP A 228 21.47 -14.20 3.64
C ASP A 228 22.74 -13.36 3.80
N SER A 229 23.30 -13.37 5.01
CA SER A 229 24.49 -12.58 5.34
C SER A 229 25.76 -13.11 4.67
N GLN A 230 25.77 -14.40 4.30
CA GLN A 230 26.94 -15.07 3.71
C GLN A 230 26.89 -15.05 2.18
N ASN A 231 25.69 -15.02 1.58
CA ASN A 231 25.53 -15.03 0.13
C ASN A 231 24.53 -13.98 -0.34
N ARG A 232 25.05 -12.88 -0.90
CA ARG A 232 24.24 -11.77 -1.46
C ARG A 232 23.33 -12.20 -2.63
N GLU A 233 23.65 -13.28 -3.32
CA GLU A 233 22.78 -13.82 -4.37
C GLU A 233 21.45 -14.32 -3.81
N ASN A 234 21.42 -14.77 -2.56
CA ASN A 234 20.21 -15.20 -1.87
C ASN A 234 19.43 -14.04 -1.24
N HIS A 235 19.97 -12.82 -1.24
CA HIS A 235 19.23 -11.67 -0.75
C HIS A 235 18.23 -11.22 -1.80
N MET A 236 16.94 -11.33 -1.49
CA MET A 236 15.85 -10.87 -2.36
C MET A 236 14.64 -10.44 -1.53
N GLU A 237 13.93 -9.45 -2.02
CA GLU A 237 12.67 -8.97 -1.46
C GLU A 237 11.69 -8.73 -2.60
N ILE A 238 10.45 -9.20 -2.45
CA ILE A 238 9.32 -8.99 -3.34
C ILE A 238 8.24 -8.28 -2.54
N ASP A 239 7.74 -7.17 -3.04
CA ASP A 239 6.83 -6.29 -2.29
C ASP A 239 5.51 -6.97 -1.95
N PHE A 240 4.92 -7.71 -2.91
CA PHE A 240 3.72 -8.50 -2.67
C PHE A 240 3.78 -9.84 -3.43
N LEU A 241 3.11 -10.84 -2.85
CA LEU A 241 2.82 -12.12 -3.49
C LEU A 241 1.32 -12.35 -3.50
N ILE A 242 0.79 -12.71 -4.65
CA ILE A 242 -0.60 -13.13 -4.80
C ILE A 242 -0.68 -14.53 -5.40
N THR A 243 -1.82 -15.17 -5.24
CA THR A 243 -2.11 -16.47 -5.87
C THR A 243 -2.99 -16.25 -7.08
N GLU A 244 -2.61 -16.84 -8.21
CA GLU A 244 -3.38 -16.86 -9.45
C GLU A 244 -3.58 -18.31 -9.90
N GLY A 245 -4.78 -18.84 -9.67
CA GLY A 245 -5.10 -20.24 -9.92
C GLY A 245 -4.16 -21.18 -9.16
N LYS A 246 -3.32 -21.93 -9.88
CA LYS A 246 -2.36 -22.91 -9.32
C LYS A 246 -0.94 -22.37 -9.22
N LYS A 247 -0.76 -21.08 -9.36
CA LYS A 247 0.55 -20.41 -9.37
C LYS A 247 0.55 -19.23 -8.40
N ILE A 248 1.74 -18.74 -8.10
CA ILE A 248 1.95 -17.46 -7.42
C ILE A 248 2.39 -16.40 -8.42
N ALA A 249 2.00 -15.16 -8.19
CA ALA A 249 2.43 -14.02 -8.97
C ALA A 249 3.15 -13.03 -8.06
N PRO A 250 4.46 -12.81 -8.26
CA PRO A 250 5.22 -11.77 -7.56
C PRO A 250 4.90 -10.40 -8.15
N ILE A 251 4.74 -9.41 -7.27
CA ILE A 251 4.49 -8.01 -7.60
C ILE A 251 5.60 -7.16 -7.01
N GLU A 252 6.26 -6.37 -7.85
CA GLU A 252 7.22 -5.32 -7.46
C GLU A 252 6.61 -3.95 -7.71
N VAL A 253 6.74 -3.03 -6.76
CA VAL A 253 6.18 -1.68 -6.84
C VAL A 253 7.30 -0.67 -7.06
N LYS A 254 7.16 0.18 -8.08
CA LYS A 254 8.17 1.18 -8.48
C LYS A 254 7.56 2.56 -8.63
N SER A 255 7.93 3.49 -7.76
CA SER A 255 7.59 4.90 -7.90
C SER A 255 8.53 5.65 -8.86
N GLY A 256 9.76 5.16 -9.04
CA GLY A 256 10.81 5.81 -9.83
C GLY A 256 11.48 4.88 -10.85
N ASN A 257 12.72 4.46 -10.60
CA ASN A 257 13.50 3.64 -11.54
C ASN A 257 12.96 2.21 -11.66
N TYR A 258 12.10 1.97 -12.63
CA TYR A 258 11.49 0.66 -12.92
C TYR A 258 12.39 -0.29 -13.71
N ARG A 259 13.52 0.18 -14.25
CA ARG A 259 14.46 -0.65 -15.04
C ARG A 259 15.28 -1.58 -14.17
N SER A 260 15.39 -1.31 -12.86
CA SER A 260 16.10 -2.16 -11.91
C SER A 260 15.11 -3.02 -11.12
N HIS A 261 15.06 -4.30 -11.45
CA HIS A 261 14.19 -5.30 -10.80
C HIS A 261 14.93 -6.61 -10.50
N ALA A 262 16.19 -6.47 -10.03
CA ALA A 262 17.07 -7.62 -9.78
C ALA A 262 16.51 -8.62 -8.76
N SER A 263 15.74 -8.17 -7.75
CA SER A 263 15.07 -9.08 -6.80
C SER A 263 14.01 -9.93 -7.48
N LEU A 264 13.20 -9.32 -8.35
CA LEU A 264 12.18 -10.04 -9.10
C LEU A 264 12.81 -11.07 -10.05
N ASP A 265 13.90 -10.72 -10.74
CA ASP A 265 14.59 -11.64 -11.62
C ASP A 265 15.20 -12.82 -10.87
N LYS A 266 15.82 -12.58 -9.69
CA LYS A 266 16.31 -13.64 -8.81
C LYS A 266 15.17 -14.53 -8.34
N PHE A 267 14.08 -13.96 -7.91
CA PHE A 267 12.90 -14.67 -7.43
C PHE A 267 12.31 -15.57 -8.52
N ARG A 268 12.13 -15.06 -9.74
CA ARG A 268 11.64 -15.81 -10.90
C ARG A 268 12.54 -17.01 -11.23
N ARG A 269 13.86 -16.85 -11.17
CA ARG A 269 14.82 -17.95 -11.40
C ARG A 269 14.77 -18.99 -10.28
N HIS A 270 14.63 -18.55 -9.03
CA HIS A 270 14.65 -19.47 -7.88
C HIS A 270 13.36 -20.29 -7.75
N PHE A 271 12.22 -19.70 -8.06
CA PHE A 271 10.90 -20.31 -7.89
C PHE A 271 10.18 -20.62 -9.21
N THR A 272 10.90 -20.91 -10.29
CA THR A 272 10.38 -21.11 -11.66
C THR A 272 9.19 -22.07 -11.72
N SER A 273 9.19 -23.14 -10.93
CA SER A 273 8.14 -24.17 -10.97
C SER A 273 6.78 -23.71 -10.44
N VAL A 274 6.76 -22.71 -9.55
CA VAL A 274 5.55 -22.25 -8.85
C VAL A 274 5.05 -20.87 -9.30
N ILE A 275 5.86 -20.14 -10.10
CA ILE A 275 5.50 -18.80 -10.59
C ILE A 275 4.64 -18.89 -11.84
N GLY A 276 3.58 -18.08 -11.89
CA GLY A 276 2.81 -17.70 -13.07
C GLY A 276 3.27 -16.40 -13.68
N ASP A 277 2.35 -15.45 -13.84
CA ASP A 277 2.67 -14.10 -14.29
C ASP A 277 3.51 -13.37 -13.22
N SER A 278 4.26 -12.37 -13.65
CA SER A 278 5.07 -11.51 -12.78
C SER A 278 4.79 -10.06 -13.13
N TYR A 279 4.59 -9.23 -12.11
CA TYR A 279 4.11 -7.87 -12.29
C TYR A 279 5.11 -6.84 -11.76
N ILE A 280 5.23 -5.74 -12.50
CA ILE A 280 5.82 -4.48 -12.02
C ILE A 280 4.73 -3.42 -12.07
N LEU A 281 4.32 -2.92 -10.91
CA LEU A 281 3.42 -1.77 -10.78
C LEU A 281 4.25 -0.48 -10.79
N TYR A 282 3.95 0.44 -11.71
CA TYR A 282 4.80 1.61 -11.93
C TYR A 282 4.03 2.83 -12.44
N THR A 283 4.72 3.92 -12.68
CA THR A 283 4.12 5.20 -13.05
C THR A 283 3.93 5.39 -14.57
N LYS A 284 4.20 4.36 -15.39
CA LYS A 284 4.04 4.42 -16.85
C LYS A 284 2.86 3.57 -17.31
N ASP A 285 2.56 3.64 -18.60
CA ASP A 285 1.47 2.91 -19.24
C ASP A 285 1.77 1.39 -19.37
N VAL A 286 0.77 0.59 -19.69
CA VAL A 286 0.86 -0.87 -19.81
C VAL A 286 1.95 -1.25 -20.81
N MET A 287 2.77 -2.20 -20.44
CA MET A 287 3.82 -2.78 -21.28
C MET A 287 4.09 -4.24 -20.87
N VAL A 288 4.30 -5.11 -21.84
CA VAL A 288 4.81 -6.46 -21.60
C VAL A 288 6.24 -6.55 -22.13
N LYS A 289 7.19 -6.88 -21.25
CA LYS A 289 8.61 -6.96 -21.61
C LYS A 289 9.30 -8.07 -20.81
N ASP A 290 10.12 -8.88 -21.47
CA ASP A 290 10.94 -9.96 -20.86
C ASP A 290 10.12 -10.94 -20.00
N GLY A 291 8.85 -11.19 -20.41
CA GLY A 291 7.90 -12.02 -19.67
C GLY A 291 7.46 -11.44 -18.35
N ILE A 292 7.56 -10.10 -18.19
CA ILE A 292 7.05 -9.34 -17.06
C ILE A 292 5.97 -8.40 -17.58
N ILE A 293 4.83 -8.36 -16.87
CA ILE A 293 3.72 -7.46 -17.16
C ILE A 293 3.92 -6.19 -16.33
N HIS A 294 4.11 -5.08 -17.01
CA HIS A 294 4.22 -3.78 -16.37
C HIS A 294 2.85 -3.09 -16.43
N LEU A 295 2.31 -2.75 -15.29
CA LEU A 295 0.99 -2.13 -15.15
C LEU A 295 1.10 -0.78 -14.46
N PRO A 296 0.32 0.23 -14.88
CA PRO A 296 0.14 1.45 -14.10
C PRO A 296 -0.34 1.14 -12.69
N LEU A 297 0.09 1.93 -11.71
CA LEU A 297 -0.27 1.77 -10.30
C LEU A 297 -1.78 1.66 -10.05
N TYR A 298 -2.58 2.43 -10.79
CA TYR A 298 -4.04 2.44 -10.67
C TYR A 298 -4.73 1.17 -11.18
N MET A 299 -3.98 0.21 -11.74
CA MET A 299 -4.47 -1.11 -12.12
C MET A 299 -4.24 -2.17 -11.04
N ALA A 300 -3.64 -1.82 -9.89
CA ALA A 300 -3.32 -2.79 -8.85
C ALA A 300 -4.54 -3.51 -8.26
N GLU A 301 -5.69 -2.86 -8.22
CA GLU A 301 -6.94 -3.47 -7.72
C GLU A 301 -7.55 -4.50 -8.68
N LEU A 302 -7.11 -4.55 -9.93
CA LEU A 302 -7.54 -5.54 -10.93
C LEU A 302 -6.74 -6.84 -10.86
N LEU A 303 -5.68 -6.89 -10.06
CA LEU A 303 -4.85 -8.08 -9.82
C LEU A 303 -5.49 -9.05 -8.77
#